data_0d8b1be5fb419063023a40bd5a213a92
#
_entry.id   0d8b1be5fb419063023a40bd5a213a92
#
_cell.length_a   1.000
_cell.length_b   1.000
_cell.length_c   1.000
_cell.angle_alpha   90.00
_cell.angle_beta   90.00
_cell.angle_gamma   90.00
#
_symmetry.space_group_name_H-M   'P 1'
#
loop_
_entity.id
_entity.type
_entity.pdbx_description
1 polymer ?
#
loop_
_entity_poly.entity_id
_entity_poly.type
_entity_poly.pdbx_seq_one_letter_code
_entity_poly.pdbx_strand_id
1 'polypeptide(L)'
;ITMTADVGQEDDLNGVDEKALRTGATKAYIEDLREEFAKDFIFPMLRSGALYEGRYLLGTSVARPLITKRLVEIARAEGADALAHGATGKGNDQVRFELSAAALAPDLRVIAPWREWDLMSRTALNFFAEQHNIPISSGAKHYSMDRNMLHCSFEGGELEDPWEEPLEASHIMAVPFEKAPDEPEYVTITFEHGDPVAVNGEALSPAQIMVKLNELGRKHGIGRVDMVENRFVGIKSRGVYETPGGTIIYVAHKDLEGITMERETMHIRDMMMPSYAGAIYNGFWYSP
;
A
#
# COMPACT_ATOMS: atom_id res chain seq x y z
N ILE A 1 -10.48 21.62 1.82
CA ILE A 1 -10.52 20.72 0.64
C ILE A 1 -10.00 19.36 1.07
N THR A 2 -10.64 18.28 0.62
CA THR A 2 -10.18 16.92 0.87
C THR A 2 -9.87 16.22 -0.45
N MET A 3 -8.98 15.25 -0.41
CA MET A 3 -8.68 14.34 -1.51
C MET A 3 -8.65 12.91 -0.98
N THR A 4 -9.34 12.02 -1.67
CA THR A 4 -9.27 10.58 -1.49
C THR A 4 -8.79 9.95 -2.78
N ALA A 5 -7.75 9.13 -2.71
CA ALA A 5 -7.22 8.41 -3.85
C ALA A 5 -7.91 7.05 -3.98
N ASP A 6 -8.41 6.73 -5.17
CA ASP A 6 -8.73 5.36 -5.54
C ASP A 6 -7.44 4.66 -6.02
N VAL A 7 -6.92 3.78 -5.18
CA VAL A 7 -5.77 2.91 -5.46
C VAL A 7 -6.19 1.43 -5.47
N GLY A 8 -7.49 1.16 -5.62
CA GLY A 8 -8.08 -0.19 -5.68
C GLY A 8 -8.53 -0.73 -4.32
N GLN A 9 -8.96 0.13 -3.39
CA GLN A 9 -9.51 -0.26 -2.08
C GLN A 9 -11.01 -0.59 -2.10
N GLU A 10 -11.60 -0.66 -3.30
CA GLU A 10 -12.99 -1.11 -3.54
C GLU A 10 -14.03 -0.34 -2.69
N ASP A 11 -14.87 -1.07 -1.90
CA ASP A 11 -15.99 -0.49 -1.15
C ASP A 11 -15.61 0.53 -0.08
N ASP A 12 -14.34 0.63 0.29
CA ASP A 12 -13.86 1.63 1.25
C ASP A 12 -14.01 3.09 0.74
N LEU A 13 -14.29 3.26 -0.56
CA LEU A 13 -14.55 4.58 -1.18
C LEU A 13 -16.00 5.04 -1.06
N ASN A 14 -16.93 4.16 -0.71
CA ASN A 14 -18.34 4.49 -0.71
C ASN A 14 -18.67 5.60 0.30
N GLY A 15 -19.23 6.73 -0.19
CA GLY A 15 -19.71 7.85 0.62
C GLY A 15 -18.63 8.70 1.29
N VAL A 16 -17.35 8.58 0.89
CA VAL A 16 -16.25 9.36 1.48
C VAL A 16 -16.33 10.84 1.14
N ASP A 17 -16.83 11.19 -0.05
CA ASP A 17 -17.06 12.58 -0.49
C ASP A 17 -18.18 13.23 0.30
N GLU A 18 -19.31 12.55 0.45
CA GLU A 18 -20.44 13.02 1.27
C GLU A 18 -20.02 13.22 2.73
N LYS A 19 -19.25 12.29 3.27
CA LYS A 19 -18.68 12.37 4.62
C LYS A 19 -17.78 13.61 4.74
N ALA A 20 -16.90 13.83 3.78
CA ALA A 20 -15.98 14.97 3.76
C ALA A 20 -16.75 16.31 3.77
N LEU A 21 -17.74 16.47 2.90
CA LEU A 21 -18.56 17.67 2.83
C LEU A 21 -19.37 17.89 4.12
N ARG A 22 -19.96 16.84 4.69
CA ARG A 22 -20.67 16.91 5.98
C ARG A 22 -19.79 17.29 7.17
N THR A 23 -18.51 16.98 7.11
CA THR A 23 -17.55 17.34 8.16
C THR A 23 -16.86 18.66 7.95
N GLY A 24 -17.31 19.45 6.96
CA GLY A 24 -16.90 20.86 6.77
C GLY A 24 -15.92 21.08 5.63
N ALA A 25 -15.59 20.07 4.82
CA ALA A 25 -14.83 20.31 3.61
C ALA A 25 -15.64 21.17 2.61
N THR A 26 -15.01 22.16 2.04
CA THR A 26 -15.64 23.01 1.00
C THR A 26 -15.64 22.33 -0.36
N LYS A 27 -14.75 21.34 -0.56
CA LYS A 27 -14.62 20.58 -1.79
C LYS A 27 -14.02 19.20 -1.47
N ALA A 28 -14.50 18.17 -2.13
CA ALA A 28 -13.98 16.82 -2.03
C ALA A 28 -13.57 16.30 -3.41
N TYR A 29 -12.36 15.78 -3.50
CA TYR A 29 -11.83 15.09 -4.68
C TYR A 29 -11.80 13.59 -4.43
N ILE A 30 -12.24 12.79 -5.40
CA ILE A 30 -11.98 11.37 -5.49
C ILE A 30 -11.21 11.15 -6.79
N GLU A 31 -9.95 10.74 -6.68
CA GLU A 31 -9.04 10.63 -7.80
C GLU A 31 -8.77 9.16 -8.12
N ASP A 32 -9.13 8.71 -9.31
CA ASP A 32 -8.80 7.37 -9.80
C ASP A 32 -7.32 7.31 -10.20
N LEU A 33 -6.51 6.69 -9.36
CA LEU A 33 -5.08 6.56 -9.57
C LEU A 33 -4.65 5.11 -9.87
N ARG A 34 -5.59 4.21 -10.14
CA ARG A 34 -5.31 2.78 -10.29
C ARG A 34 -4.34 2.47 -11.41
N GLU A 35 -4.50 3.11 -12.59
CA GLU A 35 -3.58 2.90 -13.72
C GLU A 35 -2.19 3.47 -13.43
N GLU A 36 -2.09 4.68 -12.90
CA GLU A 36 -0.82 5.27 -12.51
C GLU A 36 -0.14 4.46 -11.40
N PHE A 37 -0.91 3.98 -10.43
CA PHE A 37 -0.39 3.16 -9.34
C PHE A 37 0.23 1.86 -9.84
N ALA A 38 -0.46 1.14 -10.71
CA ALA A 38 0.04 -0.10 -11.28
C ALA A 38 1.29 0.15 -12.14
N LYS A 39 1.20 1.11 -13.08
CA LYS A 39 2.23 1.35 -14.09
C LYS A 39 3.50 1.98 -13.53
N ASP A 40 3.34 3.05 -12.73
CA ASP A 40 4.46 3.93 -12.39
C ASP A 40 5.01 3.67 -10.97
N PHE A 41 4.33 2.83 -10.16
CA PHE A 41 4.75 2.50 -8.80
C PHE A 41 4.88 0.99 -8.57
N ILE A 42 3.84 0.21 -8.83
CA ILE A 42 3.87 -1.23 -8.57
C ILE A 42 4.85 -1.94 -9.51
N PHE A 43 4.72 -1.76 -10.83
CA PHE A 43 5.56 -2.47 -11.80
C PHE A 43 7.04 -2.11 -11.68
N PRO A 44 7.45 -0.83 -11.56
CA PRO A 44 8.85 -0.50 -11.31
C PRO A 44 9.42 -1.12 -10.04
N MET A 45 8.65 -1.15 -8.95
CA MET A 45 9.05 -1.78 -7.70
C MET A 45 9.20 -3.31 -7.87
N LEU A 46 8.23 -3.99 -8.50
CA LEU A 46 8.31 -5.43 -8.77
C LEU A 46 9.46 -5.78 -9.73
N ARG A 47 9.63 -5.01 -10.81
CA ARG A 47 10.72 -5.18 -11.79
C ARG A 47 12.10 -5.04 -11.16
N SER A 48 12.25 -4.15 -10.16
CA SER A 48 13.50 -4.02 -9.45
C SER A 48 13.83 -5.24 -8.57
N GLY A 49 12.86 -6.10 -8.28
CA GLY A 49 12.97 -7.20 -7.33
C GLY A 49 12.91 -6.76 -5.87
N ALA A 50 12.40 -5.54 -5.58
CA ALA A 50 12.32 -5.01 -4.23
C ALA A 50 11.41 -5.85 -3.33
N LEU A 51 11.99 -6.35 -2.25
CA LEU A 51 11.30 -7.18 -1.26
C LEU A 51 11.85 -6.83 0.13
N TYR A 52 11.06 -6.13 0.94
CA TYR A 52 11.50 -5.68 2.26
C TYR A 52 11.66 -6.87 3.20
N GLU A 53 12.82 -6.95 3.83
CA GLU A 53 13.23 -8.05 4.72
C GLU A 53 13.01 -9.45 4.10
N GLY A 54 13.09 -9.55 2.77
CA GLY A 54 12.96 -10.79 2.02
C GLY A 54 11.53 -11.34 1.93
N ARG A 55 10.50 -10.60 2.35
CA ARG A 55 9.12 -11.11 2.44
C ARG A 55 8.04 -10.12 2.00
N TYR A 56 8.15 -8.83 2.31
CA TYR A 56 7.09 -7.85 2.11
C TYR A 56 7.21 -7.08 0.79
N LEU A 57 6.17 -7.14 -0.05
CA LEU A 57 6.07 -6.48 -1.37
C LEU A 57 5.64 -4.99 -1.30
N LEU A 58 5.85 -4.31 -0.18
CA LEU A 58 5.84 -2.85 -0.06
C LEU A 58 4.55 -2.12 -0.46
N GLY A 59 3.38 -2.78 -0.42
CA GLY A 59 2.13 -2.23 -0.96
C GLY A 59 1.73 -0.88 -0.38
N THR A 60 1.81 -0.69 0.95
CA THR A 60 1.57 0.60 1.58
C THR A 60 2.65 1.62 1.23
N SER A 61 3.91 1.17 1.18
CA SER A 61 5.06 2.04 0.99
C SER A 61 5.08 2.72 -0.37
N VAL A 62 4.61 2.04 -1.42
CA VAL A 62 4.54 2.61 -2.79
C VAL A 62 3.24 3.40 -3.04
N ALA A 63 2.18 3.16 -2.26
CA ALA A 63 0.93 3.91 -2.40
C ALA A 63 1.03 5.35 -1.86
N ARG A 64 1.73 5.56 -0.74
CA ARG A 64 1.82 6.88 -0.08
C ARG A 64 2.52 7.94 -0.93
N PRO A 65 3.63 7.67 -1.63
CA PRO A 65 4.23 8.60 -2.57
C PRO A 65 3.30 9.03 -3.70
N LEU A 66 2.55 8.11 -4.31
CA LEU A 66 1.55 8.43 -5.34
C LEU A 66 0.44 9.33 -4.79
N ILE A 67 -0.14 8.98 -3.63
CA ILE A 67 -1.18 9.77 -2.98
C ILE A 67 -0.66 11.19 -2.69
N THR A 68 0.57 11.31 -2.19
CA THR A 68 1.19 12.61 -1.92
C THR A 68 1.40 13.43 -3.19
N LYS A 69 1.86 12.79 -4.27
CA LYS A 69 2.00 13.45 -5.58
C LYS A 69 0.70 14.10 -6.01
N ARG A 70 -0.39 13.34 -6.02
CA ARG A 70 -1.71 13.85 -6.41
C ARG A 70 -2.21 14.93 -5.45
N LEU A 71 -1.97 14.77 -4.15
CA LEU A 71 -2.34 15.77 -3.14
C LEU A 71 -1.60 17.10 -3.38
N VAL A 72 -0.32 17.07 -3.74
CA VAL A 72 0.47 18.25 -4.11
C VAL A 72 -0.08 18.91 -5.37
N GLU A 73 -0.40 18.13 -6.41
CA GLU A 73 -0.97 18.65 -7.66
C GLU A 73 -2.29 19.40 -7.41
N ILE A 74 -3.19 18.82 -6.60
CA ILE A 74 -4.46 19.46 -6.22
C ILE A 74 -4.21 20.69 -5.35
N ALA A 75 -3.30 20.62 -4.38
CA ALA A 75 -2.96 21.76 -3.54
C ALA A 75 -2.47 22.96 -4.37
N ARG A 76 -1.63 22.70 -5.38
CA ARG A 76 -1.17 23.73 -6.32
C ARG A 76 -2.32 24.32 -7.15
N ALA A 77 -3.20 23.46 -7.69
CA ALA A 77 -4.35 23.89 -8.48
C ALA A 77 -5.37 24.72 -7.68
N GLU A 78 -5.55 24.39 -6.42
CA GLU A 78 -6.48 25.08 -5.51
C GLU A 78 -5.85 26.27 -4.76
N GLY A 79 -4.56 26.51 -4.93
CA GLY A 79 -3.85 27.59 -4.22
C GLY A 79 -3.77 27.36 -2.71
N ALA A 80 -3.71 26.09 -2.29
CA ALA A 80 -3.56 25.74 -0.88
C ALA A 80 -2.12 26.02 -0.41
N ASP A 81 -1.97 26.40 0.84
CA ASP A 81 -0.69 26.71 1.48
C ASP A 81 -0.20 25.60 2.42
N ALA A 82 -0.99 24.55 2.59
CA ALA A 82 -0.65 23.41 3.42
C ALA A 82 -1.24 22.09 2.92
N LEU A 83 -0.56 21.00 3.26
CA LEU A 83 -1.04 19.62 3.13
C LEU A 83 -1.36 19.08 4.53
N ALA A 84 -2.40 18.26 4.67
CA ALA A 84 -2.73 17.62 5.94
C ALA A 84 -2.93 16.11 5.75
N HIS A 85 -2.49 15.33 6.72
CA HIS A 85 -2.73 13.88 6.76
C HIS A 85 -3.07 13.40 8.18
N GLY A 86 -3.84 12.30 8.25
CA GLY A 86 -4.26 11.68 9.51
C GLY A 86 -3.40 10.48 9.95
N ALA A 87 -2.20 10.31 9.40
CA ALA A 87 -1.32 9.22 9.79
C ALA A 87 -0.86 9.37 11.24
N THR A 88 -0.80 8.25 11.96
CA THR A 88 -0.40 8.25 13.40
C THR A 88 1.05 8.66 13.58
N GLY A 89 1.36 9.33 14.70
CA GLY A 89 2.68 9.87 14.98
C GLY A 89 3.80 8.83 15.24
N LYS A 90 3.48 7.53 15.28
CA LYS A 90 4.43 6.43 15.51
C LYS A 90 4.56 5.49 14.31
N GLY A 91 3.69 5.63 13.29
CA GLY A 91 3.67 4.77 12.11
C GLY A 91 4.64 5.23 11.01
N ASN A 92 4.92 4.32 10.08
CA ASN A 92 5.74 4.62 8.90
C ASN A 92 5.06 5.60 7.93
N ASP A 93 3.73 5.62 7.89
CA ASP A 93 2.98 6.37 6.90
C ASP A 93 3.17 7.88 7.01
N GLN A 94 3.28 8.42 8.25
CA GLN A 94 3.60 9.83 8.43
C GLN A 94 4.93 10.20 7.74
N VAL A 95 5.95 9.35 7.89
CA VAL A 95 7.27 9.58 7.28
C VAL A 95 7.16 9.57 5.76
N ARG A 96 6.42 8.60 5.19
CA ARG A 96 6.19 8.46 3.75
C ARG A 96 5.47 9.68 3.16
N PHE A 97 4.42 10.18 3.81
CA PHE A 97 3.72 11.39 3.39
C PHE A 97 4.63 12.62 3.46
N GLU A 98 5.33 12.80 4.56
CA GLU A 98 6.14 14.01 4.78
C GLU A 98 7.39 14.06 3.93
N LEU A 99 8.12 12.94 3.76
CA LEU A 99 9.27 12.90 2.87
C LEU A 99 8.88 13.13 1.41
N SER A 100 7.74 12.54 0.98
CA SER A 100 7.21 12.78 -0.36
C SER A 100 6.79 14.24 -0.54
N ALA A 101 6.12 14.84 0.44
CA ALA A 101 5.75 16.26 0.42
C ALA A 101 6.98 17.18 0.39
N ALA A 102 7.99 16.89 1.23
CA ALA A 102 9.23 17.66 1.26
C ALA A 102 10.01 17.61 -0.05
N ALA A 103 9.98 16.46 -0.75
CA ALA A 103 10.63 16.32 -2.05
C ALA A 103 9.88 17.02 -3.19
N LEU A 104 8.54 16.96 -3.20
CA LEU A 104 7.69 17.46 -4.29
C LEU A 104 7.27 18.93 -4.11
N ALA A 105 7.10 19.38 -2.86
CA ALA A 105 6.59 20.71 -2.53
C ALA A 105 7.15 21.20 -1.18
N PRO A 106 8.47 21.49 -1.10
CA PRO A 106 9.13 21.88 0.15
C PRO A 106 8.63 23.22 0.74
N ASP A 107 7.93 24.01 -0.06
CA ASP A 107 7.32 25.27 0.30
C ASP A 107 5.92 25.11 0.95
N LEU A 108 5.27 23.95 0.82
CA LEU A 108 3.99 23.69 1.46
C LEU A 108 4.18 23.16 2.87
N ARG A 109 3.47 23.77 3.82
CA ARG A 109 3.45 23.30 5.21
C ARG A 109 2.74 21.95 5.30
N VAL A 110 3.29 21.00 6.06
CA VAL A 110 2.60 19.76 6.42
C VAL A 110 1.97 19.87 7.78
N ILE A 111 0.68 19.56 7.89
CA ILE A 111 -0.11 19.53 9.13
C ILE A 111 -0.38 18.06 9.46
N ALA A 112 0.14 17.61 10.61
CA ALA A 112 -0.01 16.26 11.11
C ALA A 112 -0.68 16.26 12.48
N PRO A 113 -2.03 16.30 12.57
CA PRO A 113 -2.76 16.52 13.82
C PRO A 113 -2.39 15.56 14.95
N TRP A 114 -2.06 14.30 14.64
CA TRP A 114 -1.62 13.32 15.63
C TRP A 114 -0.38 13.72 16.43
N ARG A 115 0.44 14.62 15.94
CA ARG A 115 1.62 15.15 16.64
C ARG A 115 1.36 16.47 17.31
N GLU A 116 0.31 17.17 16.95
CA GLU A 116 0.00 18.52 17.40
C GLU A 116 -1.12 18.54 18.45
N TRP A 117 -2.05 17.58 18.39
CA TRP A 117 -3.23 17.51 19.25
C TRP A 117 -3.01 16.59 20.44
N ASP A 118 -3.64 16.92 21.56
CA ASP A 118 -3.69 16.08 22.77
C ASP A 118 -4.82 15.02 22.68
N LEU A 119 -4.85 14.28 21.57
CA LEU A 119 -5.82 13.21 21.29
C LEU A 119 -5.09 11.86 21.17
N MET A 120 -4.45 11.45 22.27
CA MET A 120 -3.49 10.34 22.30
C MET A 120 -4.12 8.94 22.29
N SER A 121 -5.45 8.84 22.31
CA SER A 121 -6.14 7.54 22.36
C SER A 121 -7.35 7.51 21.43
N ARG A 122 -7.74 6.30 21.02
CA ARG A 122 -8.98 6.06 20.26
C ARG A 122 -10.21 6.56 21.03
N THR A 123 -10.24 6.39 22.33
CA THR A 123 -11.34 6.89 23.19
C THR A 123 -11.42 8.43 23.14
N ALA A 124 -10.30 9.13 23.23
CA ALA A 124 -10.28 10.59 23.13
C ALA A 124 -10.73 11.07 21.74
N LEU A 125 -10.31 10.38 20.67
CA LEU A 125 -10.75 10.66 19.30
C LEU A 125 -12.25 10.44 19.10
N ASN A 126 -12.80 9.35 19.63
CA ASN A 126 -14.23 9.07 19.55
C ASN A 126 -15.04 10.12 20.29
N PHE A 127 -14.63 10.49 21.50
CA PHE A 127 -15.27 11.56 22.27
C PHE A 127 -15.24 12.90 21.53
N PHE A 128 -14.10 13.27 20.94
CA PHE A 128 -13.97 14.47 20.12
C PHE A 128 -14.92 14.42 18.91
N ALA A 129 -14.97 13.28 18.21
CA ALA A 129 -15.84 13.11 17.05
C ALA A 129 -17.33 13.23 17.43
N GLU A 130 -17.75 12.67 18.56
CA GLU A 130 -19.12 12.82 19.09
C GLU A 130 -19.45 14.27 19.40
N GLN A 131 -18.57 15.00 20.09
CA GLN A 131 -18.76 16.43 20.42
C GLN A 131 -18.89 17.31 19.18
N HIS A 132 -18.24 16.95 18.07
CA HIS A 132 -18.24 17.71 16.84
C HIS A 132 -19.17 17.14 15.77
N ASN A 133 -20.02 16.17 16.10
CA ASN A 133 -20.92 15.48 15.16
C ASN A 133 -20.21 14.90 13.93
N ILE A 134 -18.97 14.44 14.10
CA ILE A 134 -18.20 13.79 13.03
C ILE A 134 -18.66 12.34 12.95
N PRO A 135 -19.16 11.88 11.78
CA PRO A 135 -19.60 10.50 11.63
C PRO A 135 -18.41 9.53 11.70
N ILE A 136 -18.44 8.66 12.70
CA ILE A 136 -17.50 7.56 12.85
C ILE A 136 -18.22 6.24 12.59
N SER A 137 -17.53 5.28 11.96
CA SER A 137 -18.10 3.93 11.80
C SER A 137 -18.32 3.30 13.16
N SER A 138 -19.52 2.85 13.42
CA SER A 138 -19.87 2.11 14.63
C SER A 138 -19.20 0.72 14.57
N GLY A 139 -18.20 0.50 15.39
CA GLY A 139 -17.52 -0.78 15.58
C GLY A 139 -16.03 -0.57 15.89
N ALA A 140 -15.56 -1.19 16.96
CA ALA A 140 -14.13 -1.26 17.23
C ALA A 140 -13.49 -2.13 16.14
N LYS A 141 -12.78 -1.55 15.18
CA LYS A 141 -11.94 -2.33 14.29
C LYS A 141 -10.87 -3.00 15.15
N HIS A 142 -10.87 -4.32 15.18
CA HIS A 142 -9.92 -5.11 15.95
C HIS A 142 -8.49 -4.89 15.42
N TYR A 143 -8.37 -4.85 14.09
CA TYR A 143 -7.13 -4.58 13.39
C TYR A 143 -7.08 -3.17 12.81
N SER A 144 -5.88 -2.64 12.63
CA SER A 144 -5.60 -1.60 11.65
C SER A 144 -5.40 -2.26 10.29
N MET A 145 -6.18 -1.88 9.30
CA MET A 145 -6.14 -2.46 7.96
C MET A 145 -5.81 -1.38 6.93
N ASP A 146 -4.93 -1.71 5.99
CA ASP A 146 -4.64 -0.92 4.81
C ASP A 146 -4.82 -1.78 3.55
N ARG A 147 -5.60 -1.29 2.59
CA ARG A 147 -5.94 -2.03 1.37
C ARG A 147 -5.73 -1.18 0.14
N ASN A 148 -5.13 -1.78 -0.88
CA ASN A 148 -5.02 -1.25 -2.23
C ASN A 148 -4.93 -2.40 -3.25
N MET A 149 -4.82 -2.10 -4.55
CA MET A 149 -4.80 -3.14 -5.58
C MET A 149 -3.59 -4.08 -5.51
N LEU A 150 -2.49 -3.70 -4.85
CA LEU A 150 -1.34 -4.59 -4.68
C LEU A 150 -1.52 -5.51 -3.48
N HIS A 151 -2.05 -4.99 -2.36
CA HIS A 151 -2.06 -5.72 -1.11
C HIS A 151 -3.23 -5.39 -0.18
N CYS A 152 -3.39 -6.24 0.84
CA CYS A 152 -4.05 -5.92 2.10
C CYS A 152 -3.09 -6.20 3.25
N SER A 153 -3.05 -5.31 4.24
CA SER A 153 -2.27 -5.49 5.46
C SER A 153 -3.14 -5.41 6.70
N PHE A 154 -2.78 -6.19 7.72
CA PHE A 154 -3.38 -6.16 9.05
C PHE A 154 -2.31 -5.99 10.10
N GLU A 155 -2.54 -5.08 11.04
CA GLU A 155 -1.69 -4.77 12.19
C GLU A 155 -2.57 -4.48 13.42
N GLY A 156 -2.00 -4.56 14.62
CA GLY A 156 -2.72 -4.29 15.86
C GLY A 156 -3.50 -5.50 16.39
N GLY A 157 -4.37 -5.31 17.37
CA GLY A 157 -5.05 -6.41 18.04
C GLY A 157 -4.05 -7.37 18.70
N GLU A 158 -4.25 -8.69 18.54
CA GLU A 158 -3.32 -9.72 19.04
C GLU A 158 -1.94 -9.65 18.37
N LEU A 159 -1.81 -9.07 17.17
CA LEU A 159 -0.52 -8.90 16.47
C LEU A 159 0.42 -7.90 17.16
N GLU A 160 -0.05 -7.19 18.19
CA GLU A 160 0.82 -6.37 19.03
C GLU A 160 1.77 -7.21 19.88
N ASP A 161 1.39 -8.46 20.21
CA ASP A 161 2.30 -9.45 20.74
C ASP A 161 2.90 -10.28 19.59
N PRO A 162 4.20 -10.16 19.30
CA PRO A 162 4.83 -10.93 18.22
C PRO A 162 4.81 -12.44 18.39
N TRP A 163 4.45 -12.96 19.57
CA TRP A 163 4.33 -14.40 19.85
C TRP A 163 2.94 -14.97 19.54
N GLU A 164 1.91 -14.10 19.46
CA GLU A 164 0.57 -14.53 19.12
C GLU A 164 0.44 -14.77 17.61
N GLU A 165 -0.19 -15.90 17.23
CA GLU A 165 -0.44 -16.18 15.82
C GLU A 165 -1.58 -15.32 15.27
N PRO A 166 -1.54 -14.92 13.98
CA PRO A 166 -2.62 -14.19 13.37
C PRO A 166 -3.87 -15.06 13.23
N LEU A 167 -5.04 -14.47 13.52
CA LEU A 167 -6.33 -15.13 13.26
C LEU A 167 -6.61 -15.20 11.76
N GLU A 168 -7.34 -16.22 11.30
CA GLU A 168 -7.76 -16.32 9.89
C GLU A 168 -8.56 -15.08 9.43
N ALA A 169 -9.22 -14.37 10.34
CA ALA A 169 -9.91 -13.11 10.05
C ALA A 169 -8.99 -11.98 9.58
N SER A 170 -7.67 -12.09 9.77
CA SER A 170 -6.66 -11.16 9.22
C SER A 170 -6.26 -11.48 7.77
N HIS A 171 -6.97 -12.41 7.11
CA HIS A 171 -6.78 -12.74 5.71
C HIS A 171 -8.12 -12.60 4.98
N ILE A 172 -8.18 -11.70 3.99
CA ILE A 172 -9.40 -11.40 3.23
C ILE A 172 -9.22 -11.44 1.71
N MET A 173 -7.97 -11.41 1.23
CA MET A 173 -7.70 -11.43 -0.21
C MET A 173 -7.55 -12.83 -0.76
N ALA A 174 -6.93 -13.76 -0.03
CA ALA A 174 -6.63 -15.10 -0.51
C ALA A 174 -7.31 -16.16 0.36
N VAL A 175 -7.83 -17.21 -0.28
CA VAL A 175 -8.40 -18.36 0.45
C VAL A 175 -7.32 -19.06 1.29
N PRO A 176 -7.68 -19.68 2.43
CA PRO A 176 -6.76 -20.53 3.17
C PRO A 176 -6.34 -21.73 2.33
N PHE A 177 -5.14 -22.28 2.59
CA PHE A 177 -4.57 -23.38 1.80
C PHE A 177 -5.49 -24.60 1.72
N GLU A 178 -6.21 -24.89 2.78
CA GLU A 178 -7.14 -26.02 2.88
C GLU A 178 -8.38 -25.86 1.97
N LYS A 179 -8.65 -24.65 1.50
CA LYS A 179 -9.74 -24.31 0.58
C LYS A 179 -9.28 -24.02 -0.84
N ALA A 180 -7.98 -23.97 -1.08
CA ALA A 180 -7.45 -23.80 -2.41
C ALA A 180 -7.74 -25.05 -3.27
N PRO A 181 -7.91 -24.89 -4.61
CA PRO A 181 -8.09 -26.04 -5.51
C PRO A 181 -6.88 -26.99 -5.47
N ASP A 182 -7.15 -28.31 -5.49
CA ASP A 182 -6.09 -29.32 -5.57
C ASP A 182 -5.45 -29.37 -6.98
N GLU A 183 -6.19 -28.98 -8.02
CA GLU A 183 -5.71 -28.97 -9.39
C GLU A 183 -4.90 -27.70 -9.68
N PRO A 184 -3.70 -27.82 -10.28
CA PRO A 184 -2.88 -26.67 -10.65
C PRO A 184 -3.53 -25.89 -11.80
N GLU A 185 -3.36 -24.58 -11.77
CA GLU A 185 -3.76 -23.68 -12.85
C GLU A 185 -2.52 -22.99 -13.42
N TYR A 186 -2.27 -23.18 -14.73
CA TYR A 186 -1.16 -22.52 -15.40
C TYR A 186 -1.57 -21.14 -15.89
N VAL A 187 -0.72 -20.15 -15.65
CA VAL A 187 -0.89 -18.79 -16.13
C VAL A 187 0.32 -18.39 -16.98
N THR A 188 0.04 -17.79 -18.14
CA THR A 188 1.09 -17.22 -19.02
C THR A 188 1.07 -15.70 -18.86
N ILE A 189 2.21 -15.09 -18.52
CA ILE A 189 2.37 -13.65 -18.45
C ILE A 189 3.36 -13.22 -19.52
N THR A 190 2.95 -12.28 -20.38
CA THR A 190 3.85 -11.65 -21.35
C THR A 190 4.45 -10.41 -20.75
N PHE A 191 5.78 -10.30 -20.81
CA PHE A 191 6.52 -9.12 -20.34
C PHE A 191 7.13 -8.37 -21.53
N GLU A 192 7.08 -7.03 -21.47
CA GLU A 192 7.79 -6.12 -22.35
C GLU A 192 8.60 -5.13 -21.51
N HIS A 193 9.90 -5.04 -21.76
CA HIS A 193 10.83 -4.18 -20.96
C HIS A 193 10.76 -4.43 -19.44
N GLY A 194 10.38 -5.66 -19.03
CA GLY A 194 10.25 -6.06 -17.63
C GLY A 194 8.89 -5.77 -17.00
N ASP A 195 7.97 -5.14 -17.70
CA ASP A 195 6.60 -4.91 -17.22
C ASP A 195 5.63 -5.92 -17.82
N PRO A 196 4.65 -6.46 -17.07
CA PRO A 196 3.65 -7.36 -17.60
C PRO A 196 2.68 -6.59 -18.50
N VAL A 197 2.40 -7.14 -19.71
CA VAL A 197 1.53 -6.49 -20.71
C VAL A 197 0.36 -7.36 -21.13
N ALA A 198 0.40 -8.68 -20.87
CA ALA A 198 -0.69 -9.60 -21.18
C ALA A 198 -0.74 -10.75 -20.18
N VAL A 199 -1.94 -11.29 -19.96
CA VAL A 199 -2.19 -12.50 -19.15
C VAL A 199 -2.97 -13.49 -20.01
N ASN A 200 -2.48 -14.73 -20.14
CA ASN A 200 -3.06 -15.79 -20.96
C ASN A 200 -3.35 -15.37 -22.42
N GLY A 201 -2.46 -14.54 -22.99
CA GLY A 201 -2.57 -14.02 -24.35
C GLY A 201 -3.52 -12.83 -24.53
N GLU A 202 -4.20 -12.39 -23.47
CA GLU A 202 -5.05 -11.21 -23.48
C GLU A 202 -4.22 -9.98 -23.09
N ALA A 203 -4.11 -9.00 -23.98
CA ALA A 203 -3.47 -7.71 -23.69
C ALA A 203 -4.38 -6.89 -22.77
N LEU A 204 -3.83 -6.43 -21.65
CA LEU A 204 -4.57 -5.75 -20.57
C LEU A 204 -3.83 -4.48 -20.15
N SER A 205 -4.58 -3.52 -19.61
CA SER A 205 -3.97 -2.35 -18.96
C SER A 205 -3.25 -2.74 -17.65
N PRO A 206 -2.30 -1.94 -17.14
CA PRO A 206 -1.62 -2.21 -15.89
C PRO A 206 -2.55 -2.53 -14.72
N ALA A 207 -3.61 -1.75 -14.52
CA ALA A 207 -4.58 -2.01 -13.46
C ALA A 207 -5.37 -3.30 -13.70
N GLN A 208 -5.76 -3.59 -14.95
CA GLN A 208 -6.46 -4.82 -15.30
C GLN A 208 -5.60 -6.06 -15.08
N ILE A 209 -4.30 -6.00 -15.35
CA ILE A 209 -3.35 -7.08 -15.04
C ILE A 209 -3.35 -7.38 -13.54
N MET A 210 -3.27 -6.34 -12.70
CA MET A 210 -3.31 -6.52 -11.24
C MET A 210 -4.61 -7.17 -10.79
N VAL A 211 -5.76 -6.71 -11.28
CA VAL A 211 -7.07 -7.30 -10.97
C VAL A 211 -7.11 -8.77 -11.37
N LYS A 212 -6.73 -9.09 -12.62
CA LYS A 212 -6.74 -10.47 -13.15
C LYS A 212 -5.86 -11.42 -12.34
N LEU A 213 -4.63 -10.98 -12.01
CA LEU A 213 -3.70 -11.80 -11.25
C LEU A 213 -4.08 -11.89 -9.77
N ASN A 214 -4.71 -10.87 -9.20
CA ASN A 214 -5.29 -10.95 -7.87
C ASN A 214 -6.42 -11.98 -7.79
N GLU A 215 -7.31 -12.06 -8.80
CA GLU A 215 -8.35 -13.08 -8.87
C GLU A 215 -7.77 -14.49 -8.87
N LEU A 216 -6.76 -14.74 -9.72
CA LEU A 216 -6.07 -16.02 -9.80
C LEU A 216 -5.35 -16.37 -8.49
N GLY A 217 -4.57 -15.44 -7.94
CA GLY A 217 -3.84 -15.66 -6.70
C GLY A 217 -4.77 -15.83 -5.49
N ARG A 218 -5.88 -15.09 -5.44
CA ARG A 218 -6.94 -15.26 -4.43
C ARG A 218 -7.50 -16.67 -4.41
N LYS A 219 -7.85 -17.19 -5.59
CA LYS A 219 -8.40 -18.53 -5.79
C LYS A 219 -7.46 -19.63 -5.28
N HIS A 220 -6.16 -19.45 -5.46
CA HIS A 220 -5.14 -20.46 -5.15
C HIS A 220 -4.38 -20.21 -3.83
N GLY A 221 -4.86 -19.29 -2.98
CA GLY A 221 -4.24 -19.01 -1.68
C GLY A 221 -2.84 -18.38 -1.77
N ILE A 222 -2.51 -17.71 -2.87
CA ILE A 222 -1.20 -17.13 -3.13
C ILE A 222 -1.01 -15.80 -2.41
N GLY A 223 0.21 -15.56 -1.91
CA GLY A 223 0.66 -14.24 -1.46
C GLY A 223 0.38 -13.91 -0.01
N ARG A 224 0.07 -14.88 0.83
CA ARG A 224 -0.07 -14.70 2.30
C ARG A 224 1.30 -14.64 2.96
N VAL A 225 1.54 -13.60 3.74
CA VAL A 225 2.79 -13.38 4.49
C VAL A 225 2.45 -12.95 5.91
N ASP A 226 2.98 -13.67 6.89
CA ASP A 226 2.99 -13.30 8.30
C ASP A 226 4.44 -13.06 8.71
N MET A 227 4.77 -11.87 9.22
CA MET A 227 6.14 -11.54 9.57
C MET A 227 6.23 -10.52 10.70
N VAL A 228 7.32 -10.60 11.44
CA VAL A 228 7.78 -9.53 12.32
C VAL A 228 8.79 -8.69 11.57
N GLU A 229 8.49 -7.42 11.37
CA GLU A 229 9.30 -6.47 10.61
C GLU A 229 9.92 -5.38 11.52
N ASN A 230 10.93 -4.70 11.00
CA ASN A 230 11.51 -3.52 11.63
C ASN A 230 10.88 -2.26 11.04
N ARG A 231 10.19 -1.46 11.89
CA ARG A 231 9.69 -0.15 11.46
C ARG A 231 10.80 0.88 11.38
N PHE A 232 10.56 1.97 10.65
CA PHE A 232 11.50 3.09 10.49
C PHE A 232 12.08 3.57 11.82
N VAL A 233 11.26 3.66 12.85
CA VAL A 233 11.66 4.09 14.20
C VAL A 233 12.39 3.01 15.03
N GLY A 234 12.67 1.84 14.44
CA GLY A 234 13.38 0.74 15.09
C GLY A 234 12.51 -0.18 15.95
N ILE A 235 11.19 -0.01 15.95
CA ILE A 235 10.27 -0.88 16.70
C ILE A 235 9.98 -2.13 15.88
N LYS A 236 9.96 -3.30 16.54
CA LYS A 236 9.44 -4.55 15.97
C LYS A 236 7.92 -4.50 15.93
N SER A 237 7.35 -4.96 14.83
CA SER A 237 5.89 -5.04 14.65
C SER A 237 5.55 -6.29 13.86
N ARG A 238 4.57 -7.07 14.33
CA ARG A 238 4.03 -8.16 13.53
C ARG A 238 2.94 -7.62 12.62
N GLY A 239 2.99 -8.02 11.37
CA GLY A 239 1.99 -7.68 10.37
C GLY A 239 1.68 -8.87 9.48
N VAL A 240 0.42 -8.92 9.02
CA VAL A 240 -0.04 -9.88 8.03
C VAL A 240 -0.28 -9.14 6.73
N TYR A 241 0.26 -9.69 5.66
CA TYR A 241 0.18 -9.11 4.31
C TYR A 241 -0.37 -10.14 3.33
N GLU A 242 -1.22 -9.70 2.44
CA GLU A 242 -1.71 -10.50 1.32
C GLU A 242 -1.44 -9.76 0.02
N THR A 243 -0.66 -10.36 -0.88
CA THR A 243 -0.23 -9.77 -2.16
C THR A 243 -0.40 -10.77 -3.32
N PRO A 244 -1.63 -11.24 -3.62
CA PRO A 244 -1.84 -12.33 -4.57
C PRO A 244 -1.21 -12.10 -5.94
N GLY A 245 -1.66 -11.08 -6.67
CA GLY A 245 -1.18 -10.74 -8.01
C GLY A 245 0.27 -10.27 -8.02
N GLY A 246 0.66 -9.47 -7.03
CA GLY A 246 2.05 -9.02 -6.88
C GLY A 246 3.02 -10.17 -6.72
N THR A 247 2.66 -11.19 -5.94
CA THR A 247 3.48 -12.40 -5.75
C THR A 247 3.61 -13.19 -7.05
N ILE A 248 2.53 -13.34 -7.83
CA ILE A 248 2.57 -14.03 -9.12
C ILE A 248 3.52 -13.30 -10.09
N ILE A 249 3.40 -11.96 -10.22
CA ILE A 249 4.29 -11.16 -11.08
C ILE A 249 5.73 -11.28 -10.60
N TYR A 250 5.98 -11.13 -9.30
CA TYR A 250 7.32 -11.19 -8.72
C TYR A 250 8.03 -12.50 -9.03
N VAL A 251 7.35 -13.65 -8.82
CA VAL A 251 7.90 -14.98 -9.09
C VAL A 251 8.17 -15.17 -10.57
N ALA A 252 7.20 -14.86 -11.45
CA ALA A 252 7.35 -15.01 -12.89
C ALA A 252 8.47 -14.11 -13.45
N HIS A 253 8.57 -12.86 -12.99
CA HIS A 253 9.63 -11.95 -13.39
C HIS A 253 11.01 -12.44 -12.92
N LYS A 254 11.11 -12.94 -11.70
CA LYS A 254 12.36 -13.47 -11.14
C LYS A 254 12.86 -14.69 -11.93
N ASP A 255 11.96 -15.59 -12.34
CA ASP A 255 12.31 -16.73 -13.19
C ASP A 255 12.78 -16.28 -14.57
N LEU A 256 12.12 -15.27 -15.18
CA LEU A 256 12.52 -14.70 -16.46
C LEU A 256 13.91 -14.04 -16.40
N GLU A 257 14.24 -13.37 -15.31
CA GLU A 257 15.58 -12.80 -15.08
C GLU A 257 16.68 -13.86 -15.12
N GLY A 258 16.40 -15.07 -14.62
CA GLY A 258 17.34 -16.18 -14.61
C GLY A 258 17.85 -16.58 -16.00
N ILE A 259 17.09 -16.30 -17.06
CA ILE A 259 17.47 -16.58 -18.45
C ILE A 259 17.82 -15.35 -19.28
N THR A 260 17.52 -14.15 -18.79
CA THR A 260 17.70 -12.90 -19.56
C THR A 260 18.78 -11.99 -18.97
N MET A 261 19.08 -12.08 -17.68
CA MET A 261 20.02 -11.21 -16.99
C MET A 261 21.41 -11.85 -16.93
N GLU A 262 22.45 -11.05 -17.22
CA GLU A 262 23.83 -11.49 -17.05
C GLU A 262 24.14 -11.73 -15.56
N ARG A 263 24.95 -12.77 -15.27
CA ARG A 263 25.22 -13.25 -13.90
C ARG A 263 25.69 -12.15 -12.94
N GLU A 264 26.72 -11.41 -13.32
CA GLU A 264 27.34 -10.39 -12.44
C GLU A 264 26.39 -9.24 -12.18
N THR A 265 25.63 -8.83 -13.21
CA THR A 265 24.56 -7.81 -13.08
C THR A 265 23.49 -8.26 -12.10
N MET A 266 23.06 -9.51 -12.20
CA MET A 266 22.06 -10.09 -11.28
C MET A 266 22.58 -10.11 -9.84
N HIS A 267 23.84 -10.55 -9.62
CA HIS A 267 24.43 -10.59 -8.29
C HIS A 267 24.57 -9.20 -7.67
N ILE A 268 25.01 -8.20 -8.44
CA ILE A 268 25.11 -6.81 -7.98
C ILE A 268 23.72 -6.27 -7.62
N ARG A 269 22.72 -6.48 -8.48
CA ARG A 269 21.34 -6.10 -8.21
C ARG A 269 20.86 -6.74 -6.89
N ASP A 270 21.01 -8.05 -6.73
CA ASP A 270 20.54 -8.77 -5.53
C ASP A 270 21.23 -8.28 -4.25
N MET A 271 22.50 -7.88 -4.35
CA MET A 271 23.23 -7.29 -3.24
C MET A 271 22.73 -5.89 -2.86
N MET A 272 22.22 -5.11 -3.83
CA MET A 272 21.67 -3.77 -3.59
C MET A 272 20.22 -3.78 -3.11
N MET A 273 19.46 -4.85 -3.40
CA MET A 273 18.01 -4.91 -3.15
C MET A 273 17.59 -4.65 -1.70
N PRO A 274 18.25 -5.18 -0.66
CA PRO A 274 17.86 -4.88 0.71
C PRO A 274 17.90 -3.38 1.03
N SER A 275 18.91 -2.66 0.53
CA SER A 275 19.02 -1.21 0.71
C SER A 275 17.95 -0.45 -0.07
N TYR A 276 17.69 -0.86 -1.31
CA TYR A 276 16.66 -0.24 -2.14
C TYR A 276 15.25 -0.48 -1.58
N ALA A 277 14.94 -1.71 -1.19
CA ALA A 277 13.67 -2.03 -0.55
C ALA A 277 13.49 -1.27 0.77
N GLY A 278 14.57 -1.13 1.56
CA GLY A 278 14.60 -0.30 2.77
C GLY A 278 14.34 1.18 2.47
N ALA A 279 14.89 1.72 1.39
CA ALA A 279 14.62 3.10 0.99
C ALA A 279 13.14 3.31 0.62
N ILE A 280 12.54 2.40 -0.16
CA ILE A 280 11.10 2.45 -0.48
C ILE A 280 10.27 2.34 0.81
N TYR A 281 10.58 1.37 1.68
CA TYR A 281 9.87 1.14 2.94
C TYR A 281 9.86 2.40 3.82
N ASN A 282 10.98 3.10 3.85
CA ASN A 282 11.20 4.32 4.64
C ASN A 282 10.65 5.60 4.00
N GLY A 283 10.07 5.53 2.80
CA GLY A 283 9.42 6.68 2.14
C GLY A 283 10.34 7.53 1.26
N PHE A 284 11.52 7.03 0.89
CA PHE A 284 12.49 7.75 0.05
C PHE A 284 12.23 7.59 -1.46
N TRP A 285 10.98 7.38 -1.88
CA TRP A 285 10.63 7.17 -3.30
C TRP A 285 11.09 8.31 -4.22
N TYR A 286 10.96 9.56 -3.78
CA TYR A 286 11.36 10.76 -4.54
C TYR A 286 12.72 11.31 -4.15
N SER A 287 13.46 10.63 -3.30
CA SER A 287 14.82 11.07 -2.93
C SER A 287 15.82 10.70 -4.02
N PRO A 288 16.85 11.54 -4.27
CA PRO A 288 17.89 11.25 -5.24
C PRO A 288 18.76 10.06 -4.84
#